data_764d80984241ff0b6e0e9bee5de82180
#
_entry.id   764d80984241ff0b6e0e9bee5de82180
#
_cell.length_a   1.000
_cell.length_b   1.000
_cell.length_c   1.000
_cell.angle_alpha   90.00
_cell.angle_beta   90.00
_cell.angle_gamma   90.00
#
_symmetry.space_group_name_H-M   'P 1'
#
loop_
_entity.id
_entity.type
_entity.pdbx_description
1 polymer ?
#
loop_
_entity_poly.entity_id
_entity_poly.type
_entity_poly.pdbx_seq_one_letter_code
_entity_poly.pdbx_strand_id
1 'polypeptide(L)'
;MNHDTLTLPRSLPLAGATLELARLQPQDAQALAAFAAALPPHDLLFLRRDISQPKVIAAWMQAIAEGRLHSLAVREEGVLVGCTAIVVDALSWSRHVGELRVLVAPVWRGRGLGRALVQQCFAQALDLGLGKLVAQMTADQVAAIAVFEELGFRAEALLRDHVKDRDGQLHDLALLSHDVAAVQSRLQAYGVSDALR
;
A
#
# COMPACT_ATOMS: atom_id res chain seq x y z
N MET A 1 6.84 15.34 -18.05
CA MET A 1 8.13 15.17 -17.36
C MET A 1 7.88 14.26 -16.18
N ASN A 2 8.36 13.00 -16.25
CA ASN A 2 8.26 12.08 -15.12
C ASN A 2 9.27 12.52 -14.06
N HIS A 3 8.80 13.19 -13.01
CA HIS A 3 9.61 13.42 -11.82
C HIS A 3 9.50 12.16 -10.96
N ASP A 4 10.47 11.24 -11.10
CA ASP A 4 10.63 10.12 -10.18
C ASP A 4 11.21 10.69 -8.88
N THR A 5 10.34 11.16 -7.96
CA THR A 5 10.71 11.68 -6.64
C THR A 5 11.22 10.56 -5.72
N LEU A 6 10.96 9.30 -6.08
CA LEU A 6 11.42 8.12 -5.34
C LEU A 6 12.66 7.51 -6.00
N THR A 7 13.86 7.96 -5.58
CA THR A 7 15.10 7.26 -5.94
C THR A 7 15.14 5.90 -5.24
N LEU A 8 15.03 4.82 -6.00
CA LEU A 8 15.00 3.44 -5.53
C LEU A 8 16.00 2.57 -6.30
N PRO A 9 16.65 1.56 -5.70
CA PRO A 9 16.51 1.16 -4.29
C PRO A 9 17.21 2.14 -3.32
N ARG A 10 16.76 2.16 -2.06
CA ARG A 10 17.38 2.96 -1.02
C ARG A 10 17.30 2.31 0.36
N SER A 11 18.17 2.76 1.24
CA SER A 11 18.14 2.42 2.66
C SER A 11 16.95 3.08 3.37
N LEU A 12 16.29 2.33 4.25
CA LEU A 12 15.21 2.78 5.12
C LEU A 12 15.59 2.46 6.58
N PRO A 13 16.23 3.38 7.31
CA PRO A 13 16.52 3.19 8.73
C PRO A 13 15.22 3.23 9.52
N LEU A 14 14.96 2.18 10.30
CA LEU A 14 13.74 2.05 11.07
C LEU A 14 13.96 1.16 12.29
N ALA A 15 13.52 1.60 13.48
CA ALA A 15 13.54 0.85 14.73
C ALA A 15 14.89 0.18 15.06
N GLY A 16 16.00 0.87 14.74
CA GLY A 16 17.37 0.38 15.00
C GLY A 16 17.91 -0.59 13.94
N ALA A 17 17.14 -0.91 12.92
CA ALA A 17 17.58 -1.71 11.78
C ALA A 17 17.69 -0.84 10.51
N THR A 18 18.43 -1.34 9.53
CA THR A 18 18.51 -0.75 8.20
C THR A 18 17.83 -1.70 7.20
N LEU A 19 16.67 -1.27 6.70
CA LEU A 19 15.90 -2.02 5.71
C LEU A 19 16.23 -1.53 4.31
N GLU A 20 15.99 -2.36 3.31
CA GLU A 20 16.03 -1.98 1.90
C GLU A 20 14.62 -1.70 1.40
N LEU A 21 14.40 -0.51 0.84
CA LEU A 21 13.17 -0.14 0.12
C LEU A 21 13.45 -0.15 -1.37
N ALA A 22 12.70 -0.94 -2.13
CA ALA A 22 12.83 -1.07 -3.58
C ALA A 22 11.46 -1.18 -4.26
N ARG A 23 11.43 -1.06 -5.59
CA ARG A 23 10.23 -1.45 -6.37
C ARG A 23 10.13 -2.97 -6.37
N LEU A 24 8.93 -3.49 -6.15
CA LEU A 24 8.67 -4.92 -6.37
C LEU A 24 8.69 -5.19 -7.88
N GLN A 25 9.38 -6.24 -8.27
CA GLN A 25 9.62 -6.61 -9.67
C GLN A 25 9.02 -8.00 -9.98
N PRO A 26 8.76 -8.35 -11.26
CA PRO A 26 8.22 -9.68 -11.62
C PRO A 26 9.04 -10.86 -11.09
N GLN A 27 10.37 -10.73 -10.98
CA GLN A 27 11.24 -11.76 -10.41
C GLN A 27 11.04 -12.00 -8.91
N ASP A 28 10.38 -11.09 -8.20
CA ASP A 28 10.10 -11.19 -6.76
C ASP A 28 8.87 -12.10 -6.46
N ALA A 29 8.27 -12.73 -7.47
CA ALA A 29 7.06 -13.54 -7.32
C ALA A 29 7.18 -14.61 -6.21
N GLN A 30 8.33 -15.30 -6.13
CA GLN A 30 8.57 -16.30 -5.09
C GLN A 30 8.70 -15.68 -3.70
N ALA A 31 9.39 -14.55 -3.59
CA ALA A 31 9.51 -13.82 -2.33
C ALA A 31 8.15 -13.29 -1.84
N LEU A 32 7.33 -12.76 -2.75
CA LEU A 32 5.98 -12.31 -2.42
C LEU A 32 5.09 -13.48 -1.99
N ALA A 33 5.18 -14.63 -2.64
CA ALA A 33 4.43 -15.84 -2.27
C ALA A 33 4.81 -16.32 -0.86
N ALA A 34 6.11 -16.39 -0.56
CA ALA A 34 6.59 -16.78 0.76
C ALA A 34 6.14 -15.78 1.85
N PHE A 35 6.23 -14.48 1.56
CA PHE A 35 5.76 -13.43 2.45
C PHE A 35 4.25 -13.54 2.71
N ALA A 36 3.44 -13.70 1.66
CA ALA A 36 1.99 -13.83 1.79
C ALA A 36 1.58 -15.07 2.60
N ALA A 37 2.29 -16.19 2.43
CA ALA A 37 2.05 -17.43 3.17
C ALA A 37 2.38 -17.30 4.68
N ALA A 38 3.29 -16.40 5.04
CA ALA A 38 3.66 -16.13 6.43
C ALA A 38 2.73 -15.14 7.15
N LEU A 39 1.83 -14.47 6.42
CA LEU A 39 0.87 -13.55 7.00
C LEU A 39 -0.36 -14.29 7.56
N PRO A 40 -0.94 -13.83 8.69
CA PRO A 40 -2.21 -14.32 9.16
C PRO A 40 -3.29 -14.17 8.07
N PRO A 41 -4.12 -15.20 7.81
CA PRO A 41 -5.15 -15.14 6.77
C PRO A 41 -6.11 -13.95 6.90
N HIS A 42 -6.44 -13.57 8.14
CA HIS A 42 -7.30 -12.40 8.44
C HIS A 42 -6.72 -11.08 7.89
N ASP A 43 -5.39 -10.94 7.89
CA ASP A 43 -4.74 -9.72 7.39
C ASP A 43 -4.84 -9.55 5.86
N LEU A 44 -5.30 -10.58 5.16
CA LEU A 44 -5.44 -10.59 3.70
C LEU A 44 -6.87 -10.30 3.23
N LEU A 45 -7.85 -10.21 4.17
CA LEU A 45 -9.27 -10.09 3.84
C LEU A 45 -9.65 -8.80 3.08
N PHE A 46 -8.86 -7.74 3.22
CA PHE A 46 -9.08 -6.50 2.47
C PHE A 46 -8.63 -6.60 1.01
N LEU A 47 -7.86 -7.61 0.66
CA LEU A 47 -7.46 -7.86 -0.73
C LEU A 47 -8.64 -8.47 -1.49
N ARG A 48 -8.97 -7.91 -2.65
CA ARG A 48 -10.07 -8.44 -3.50
C ARG A 48 -9.86 -9.87 -3.96
N ARG A 49 -8.62 -10.37 -3.88
CA ARG A 49 -8.23 -11.74 -4.27
C ARG A 49 -7.24 -12.26 -3.24
N ASP A 50 -7.37 -13.54 -2.92
CA ASP A 50 -6.47 -14.22 -1.99
C ASP A 50 -5.05 -14.34 -2.57
N ILE A 51 -4.14 -13.50 -2.10
CA ILE A 51 -2.74 -13.45 -2.55
C ILE A 51 -1.95 -14.71 -2.18
N SER A 52 -2.47 -15.58 -1.31
CA SER A 52 -1.84 -16.88 -1.03
C SER A 52 -1.95 -17.85 -2.23
N GLN A 53 -2.79 -17.55 -3.22
CA GLN A 53 -2.97 -18.37 -4.41
C GLN A 53 -1.93 -18.04 -5.48
N PRO A 54 -1.18 -19.03 -6.04
CA PRO A 54 -0.16 -18.78 -7.04
C PRO A 54 -0.63 -17.99 -8.26
N LYS A 55 -1.88 -18.25 -8.72
CA LYS A 55 -2.49 -17.52 -9.83
C LYS A 55 -2.72 -16.03 -9.53
N VAL A 56 -2.94 -15.67 -8.26
CA VAL A 56 -3.11 -14.27 -7.84
C VAL A 56 -1.76 -13.56 -7.79
N ILE A 57 -0.71 -14.24 -7.33
CA ILE A 57 0.67 -13.74 -7.43
C ILE A 57 1.05 -13.49 -8.89
N ALA A 58 0.79 -14.45 -9.79
CA ALA A 58 1.09 -14.29 -11.22
C ALA A 58 0.34 -13.08 -11.81
N ALA A 59 -0.95 -12.90 -11.47
CA ALA A 59 -1.74 -11.75 -11.91
C ALA A 59 -1.22 -10.42 -11.32
N TRP A 60 -0.69 -10.44 -10.10
CA TRP A 60 -0.06 -9.27 -9.48
C TRP A 60 1.21 -8.87 -10.24
N MET A 61 2.10 -9.84 -10.55
CA MET A 61 3.31 -9.60 -11.33
C MET A 61 3.00 -9.10 -12.74
N GLN A 62 1.97 -9.68 -13.39
CA GLN A 62 1.51 -9.20 -14.69
C GLN A 62 0.99 -7.75 -14.61
N ALA A 63 0.21 -7.41 -13.58
CA ALA A 63 -0.29 -6.06 -13.40
C ALA A 63 0.84 -5.04 -13.16
N ILE A 64 1.93 -5.44 -12.48
CA ILE A 64 3.15 -4.61 -12.35
C ILE A 64 3.78 -4.40 -13.73
N ALA A 65 3.98 -5.46 -14.50
CA ALA A 65 4.59 -5.36 -15.83
C ALA A 65 3.78 -4.49 -16.80
N GLU A 66 2.47 -4.48 -16.66
CA GLU A 66 1.54 -3.66 -17.46
C GLU A 66 1.33 -2.23 -16.91
N GLY A 67 1.97 -1.85 -15.80
CA GLY A 67 1.83 -0.53 -15.19
C GLY A 67 0.46 -0.26 -14.54
N ARG A 68 -0.37 -1.30 -14.33
CA ARG A 68 -1.67 -1.20 -13.64
C ARG A 68 -1.55 -1.33 -12.13
N LEU A 69 -0.39 -1.77 -11.65
CA LEU A 69 -0.10 -1.93 -10.23
C LEU A 69 1.33 -1.46 -9.94
N HIS A 70 1.45 -0.53 -9.01
CA HIS A 70 2.74 0.02 -8.57
C HIS A 70 3.02 -0.46 -7.15
N SER A 71 4.06 -1.25 -6.97
CA SER A 71 4.34 -1.94 -5.71
C SER A 71 5.75 -1.64 -5.21
N LEU A 72 5.85 -1.37 -3.91
CA LEU A 72 7.11 -1.26 -3.19
C LEU A 72 7.31 -2.50 -2.33
N ALA A 73 8.57 -2.88 -2.16
CA ALA A 73 9.02 -3.96 -1.31
C ALA A 73 9.98 -3.43 -0.26
N VAL A 74 9.82 -3.87 0.99
CA VAL A 74 10.80 -3.63 2.05
C VAL A 74 11.39 -4.97 2.46
N ARG A 75 12.74 -5.01 2.50
CA ARG A 75 13.49 -6.21 2.86
C ARG A 75 14.41 -5.94 4.06
N GLU A 76 14.50 -6.93 4.90
CA GLU A 76 15.51 -7.06 5.94
C GLU A 76 16.42 -8.22 5.56
N GLU A 77 17.71 -7.98 5.36
CA GLU A 77 18.69 -9.01 4.96
C GLU A 77 18.23 -9.87 3.77
N GLY A 78 17.58 -9.23 2.79
CA GLY A 78 17.05 -9.89 1.58
C GLY A 78 15.66 -10.53 1.76
N VAL A 79 15.13 -10.67 2.98
CA VAL A 79 13.80 -11.23 3.26
C VAL A 79 12.74 -10.14 3.16
N LEU A 80 11.66 -10.40 2.43
CA LEU A 80 10.52 -9.47 2.32
C LEU A 80 9.78 -9.37 3.66
N VAL A 81 9.72 -8.17 4.23
CA VAL A 81 9.05 -7.89 5.51
C VAL A 81 7.89 -6.92 5.39
N GLY A 82 7.75 -6.29 4.25
CA GLY A 82 6.62 -5.43 3.94
C GLY A 82 6.47 -5.18 2.45
N CYS A 83 5.25 -5.00 2.00
CA CYS A 83 5.01 -4.54 0.64
C CYS A 83 3.77 -3.66 0.54
N THR A 84 3.72 -2.87 -0.52
CA THR A 84 2.57 -2.04 -0.86
C THR A 84 2.08 -2.35 -2.27
N ALA A 85 0.87 -1.91 -2.57
CA ALA A 85 0.41 -1.78 -3.94
C ALA A 85 -0.48 -0.56 -4.07
N ILE A 86 -0.29 0.21 -5.14
CA ILE A 86 -1.25 1.18 -5.64
C ILE A 86 -1.80 0.61 -6.93
N VAL A 87 -3.08 0.26 -6.93
CA VAL A 87 -3.78 -0.24 -8.10
C VAL A 87 -4.45 0.93 -8.80
N VAL A 88 -4.20 1.07 -10.09
CA VAL A 88 -4.80 2.11 -10.95
C VAL A 88 -5.46 1.47 -12.15
N ASP A 89 -6.56 2.08 -12.60
CA ASP A 89 -7.24 1.71 -13.84
C ASP A 89 -7.31 2.94 -14.74
N ALA A 90 -6.40 3.01 -15.70
CA ALA A 90 -6.27 4.13 -16.63
C ALA A 90 -7.49 4.31 -17.55
N LEU A 91 -8.29 3.26 -17.74
CA LEU A 91 -9.48 3.27 -18.58
C LEU A 91 -10.77 3.62 -17.82
N SER A 92 -10.68 3.69 -16.48
CA SER A 92 -11.81 4.01 -15.62
C SER A 92 -12.10 5.52 -15.60
N TRP A 93 -13.36 5.87 -15.35
CA TRP A 93 -13.75 7.22 -14.94
C TRP A 93 -13.07 7.64 -13.64
N SER A 94 -12.63 6.68 -12.81
CA SER A 94 -11.88 6.88 -11.56
C SER A 94 -10.37 6.76 -11.75
N ARG A 95 -9.82 7.01 -12.94
CA ARG A 95 -8.37 6.90 -13.23
C ARG A 95 -7.48 7.78 -12.35
N HIS A 96 -8.04 8.79 -11.69
CA HIS A 96 -7.38 9.67 -10.72
C HIS A 96 -7.34 9.09 -9.31
N VAL A 97 -7.93 7.93 -9.08
CA VAL A 97 -8.02 7.24 -7.79
C VAL A 97 -7.10 6.02 -7.79
N GLY A 98 -6.21 5.93 -6.80
CA GLY A 98 -5.41 4.74 -6.54
C GLY A 98 -5.95 3.94 -5.36
N GLU A 99 -6.14 2.62 -5.50
CA GLU A 99 -6.43 1.73 -4.38
C GLU A 99 -5.11 1.34 -3.72
N LEU A 100 -4.89 1.83 -2.49
CA LEU A 100 -3.70 1.57 -1.70
C LEU A 100 -3.87 0.31 -0.87
N ARG A 101 -2.88 -0.56 -0.93
CA ARG A 101 -2.76 -1.78 -0.12
C ARG A 101 -1.42 -1.78 0.58
N VAL A 102 -1.39 -2.12 1.88
CA VAL A 102 -0.17 -2.19 2.68
C VAL A 102 -0.18 -3.50 3.47
N LEU A 103 0.88 -4.26 3.34
CA LEU A 103 1.11 -5.51 4.07
C LEU A 103 2.41 -5.41 4.85
N VAL A 104 2.38 -5.80 6.13
CA VAL A 104 3.53 -5.76 7.04
C VAL A 104 3.64 -7.09 7.78
N ALA A 105 4.84 -7.68 7.76
CA ALA A 105 5.13 -8.89 8.53
C ALA A 105 4.82 -8.68 10.02
N PRO A 106 4.25 -9.68 10.73
CA PRO A 106 3.90 -9.56 12.14
C PRO A 106 5.04 -9.05 13.03
N VAL A 107 6.25 -9.52 12.77
CA VAL A 107 7.47 -9.13 13.52
C VAL A 107 7.86 -7.65 13.36
N TRP A 108 7.34 -6.97 12.33
CA TRP A 108 7.60 -5.56 12.04
C TRP A 108 6.42 -4.64 12.41
N ARG A 109 5.34 -5.17 12.96
CA ARG A 109 4.21 -4.38 13.46
C ARG A 109 4.58 -3.61 14.72
N GLY A 110 3.93 -2.46 14.93
CA GLY A 110 4.25 -1.58 16.05
C GLY A 110 5.62 -0.89 16.00
N ARG A 111 6.43 -1.16 14.96
CA ARG A 111 7.76 -0.57 14.76
C ARG A 111 7.79 0.60 13.77
N GLY A 112 6.62 1.05 13.30
CA GLY A 112 6.51 2.19 12.37
C GLY A 112 6.60 1.82 10.88
N LEU A 113 6.82 0.55 10.49
CA LEU A 113 6.99 0.16 9.09
C LEU A 113 5.74 0.46 8.25
N GLY A 114 4.54 0.17 8.77
CA GLY A 114 3.29 0.50 8.06
C GLY A 114 3.16 1.99 7.77
N ARG A 115 3.46 2.85 8.76
CA ARG A 115 3.46 4.32 8.60
C ARG A 115 4.46 4.75 7.51
N ALA A 116 5.69 4.24 7.58
CA ALA A 116 6.72 4.56 6.58
C ALA A 116 6.29 4.14 5.17
N LEU A 117 5.70 2.96 5.02
CA LEU A 117 5.19 2.47 3.74
C LEU A 117 4.07 3.35 3.18
N VAL A 118 3.08 3.74 3.99
CA VAL A 118 2.01 4.66 3.55
C VAL A 118 2.58 5.99 3.10
N GLN A 119 3.58 6.55 3.81
CA GLN A 119 4.26 7.78 3.41
C GLN A 119 4.96 7.65 2.05
N GLN A 120 5.60 6.50 1.77
CA GLN A 120 6.20 6.25 0.46
C GLN A 120 5.13 6.16 -0.65
N CYS A 121 3.96 5.62 -0.32
CA CYS A 121 2.85 5.56 -1.26
C CYS A 121 2.28 6.95 -1.60
N PHE A 122 2.34 7.92 -0.69
CA PHE A 122 1.98 9.30 -1.02
C PHE A 122 2.92 9.90 -2.08
N ALA A 123 4.24 9.74 -1.91
CA ALA A 123 5.19 10.19 -2.91
C ALA A 123 4.94 9.50 -4.26
N GLN A 124 4.73 8.19 -4.25
CA GLN A 124 4.40 7.43 -5.46
C GLN A 124 3.08 7.88 -6.09
N ALA A 125 2.05 8.19 -5.30
CA ALA A 125 0.77 8.69 -5.80
C ALA A 125 0.91 10.06 -6.49
N LEU A 126 1.76 10.95 -5.96
CA LEU A 126 2.09 12.23 -6.57
C LEU A 126 2.82 12.03 -7.92
N ASP A 127 3.80 11.13 -7.98
CA ASP A 127 4.52 10.80 -9.21
C ASP A 127 3.58 10.23 -10.29
N LEU A 128 2.57 9.45 -9.87
CA LEU A 128 1.55 8.89 -10.73
C LEU A 128 0.45 9.90 -11.12
N GLY A 129 0.47 11.11 -10.60
CA GLY A 129 -0.55 12.13 -10.83
C GLY A 129 -1.93 11.78 -10.27
N LEU A 130 -1.98 10.97 -9.20
CA LEU A 130 -3.25 10.59 -8.57
C LEU A 130 -3.78 11.73 -7.70
N GLY A 131 -5.08 11.97 -7.79
CA GLY A 131 -5.78 12.97 -6.96
C GLY A 131 -6.28 12.39 -5.63
N LYS A 132 -6.49 11.09 -5.56
CA LYS A 132 -7.09 10.42 -4.39
C LYS A 132 -6.47 9.05 -4.18
N LEU A 133 -6.24 8.69 -2.91
CA LEU A 133 -5.96 7.31 -2.49
C LEU A 133 -7.14 6.77 -1.69
N VAL A 134 -7.48 5.51 -1.94
CA VAL A 134 -8.51 4.77 -1.19
C VAL A 134 -7.87 3.54 -0.58
N ALA A 135 -8.13 3.28 0.69
CA ALA A 135 -7.68 2.08 1.39
C ALA A 135 -8.89 1.35 1.97
N GLN A 136 -8.81 0.02 1.99
CA GLN A 136 -9.83 -0.83 2.59
C GLN A 136 -9.17 -1.69 3.67
N MET A 137 -9.90 -1.96 4.75
CA MET A 137 -9.47 -2.87 5.81
C MET A 137 -10.67 -3.39 6.59
N THR A 138 -10.58 -4.54 7.21
CA THR A 138 -11.64 -5.01 8.08
C THR A 138 -11.77 -4.08 9.30
N ALA A 139 -13.00 -3.83 9.74
CA ALA A 139 -13.28 -2.83 10.78
C ALA A 139 -12.64 -3.14 12.15
N ASP A 140 -12.28 -4.39 12.38
CA ASP A 140 -11.56 -4.85 13.58
C ASP A 140 -10.04 -4.61 13.53
N GLN A 141 -9.48 -4.22 12.38
CA GLN A 141 -8.07 -3.82 12.27
C GLN A 141 -7.82 -2.40 12.81
N VAL A 142 -8.24 -2.15 14.05
CA VAL A 142 -8.25 -0.82 14.69
C VAL A 142 -6.87 -0.14 14.63
N ALA A 143 -5.79 -0.89 14.86
CA ALA A 143 -4.44 -0.34 14.82
C ALA A 143 -4.03 0.13 13.40
N ALA A 144 -4.47 -0.58 12.36
CA ALA A 144 -4.21 -0.16 10.99
C ALA A 144 -5.04 1.09 10.65
N ILE A 145 -6.33 1.11 11.01
CA ILE A 145 -7.21 2.27 10.82
C ILE A 145 -6.58 3.51 11.46
N ALA A 146 -6.14 3.42 12.73
CA ALA A 146 -5.52 4.54 13.43
C ALA A 146 -4.28 5.10 12.70
N VAL A 147 -3.41 4.24 12.16
CA VAL A 147 -2.24 4.69 11.36
C VAL A 147 -2.68 5.45 10.12
N PHE A 148 -3.70 4.98 9.40
CA PHE A 148 -4.21 5.67 8.22
C PHE A 148 -4.86 7.02 8.59
N GLU A 149 -5.68 7.08 9.66
CA GLU A 149 -6.30 8.32 10.14
C GLU A 149 -5.27 9.36 10.58
N GLU A 150 -4.22 8.97 11.30
CA GLU A 150 -3.11 9.84 11.68
C GLU A 150 -2.35 10.39 10.46
N LEU A 151 -2.34 9.66 9.35
CA LEU A 151 -1.75 10.09 8.08
C LEU A 151 -2.73 10.87 7.20
N GLY A 152 -3.92 11.22 7.74
CA GLY A 152 -4.88 12.12 7.09
C GLY A 152 -5.94 11.42 6.26
N PHE A 153 -6.01 10.10 6.25
CA PHE A 153 -7.15 9.39 5.68
C PHE A 153 -8.41 9.67 6.50
N ARG A 154 -9.55 9.65 5.83
CA ARG A 154 -10.87 9.82 6.43
C ARG A 154 -11.73 8.61 6.11
N ALA A 155 -12.48 8.12 7.09
CA ALA A 155 -13.48 7.09 6.85
C ALA A 155 -14.60 7.64 5.95
N GLU A 156 -14.92 6.92 4.87
CA GLU A 156 -15.99 7.27 3.94
C GLU A 156 -17.20 6.34 4.05
N ALA A 157 -16.95 5.05 4.32
CA ALA A 157 -18.02 4.07 4.42
C ALA A 157 -17.64 2.89 5.31
N LEU A 158 -18.65 2.25 5.90
CA LEU A 158 -18.60 0.94 6.51
C LEU A 158 -19.52 0.01 5.71
N LEU A 159 -18.93 -0.99 5.07
CA LEU A 159 -19.65 -1.99 4.32
C LEU A 159 -19.87 -3.20 5.22
N ARG A 160 -21.10 -3.41 5.67
CA ARG A 160 -21.44 -4.48 6.61
C ARG A 160 -21.38 -5.84 5.92
N ASP A 161 -20.86 -6.85 6.64
CA ASP A 161 -20.79 -8.24 6.19
C ASP A 161 -20.17 -8.40 4.78
N HIS A 162 -19.18 -7.55 4.46
CA HIS A 162 -18.70 -7.38 3.08
C HIS A 162 -17.67 -8.42 2.66
N VAL A 163 -16.87 -8.92 3.59
CA VAL A 163 -15.88 -9.95 3.34
C VAL A 163 -16.14 -11.18 4.19
N LYS A 164 -15.82 -12.35 3.64
CA LYS A 164 -15.97 -13.64 4.31
C LYS A 164 -14.60 -14.28 4.43
N ASP A 165 -14.24 -14.69 5.62
CA ASP A 165 -13.00 -15.42 5.87
C ASP A 165 -13.11 -16.90 5.46
N ARG A 166 -12.01 -17.65 5.65
CA ARG A 166 -11.94 -19.07 5.29
C ARG A 166 -12.82 -19.97 6.17
N ASP A 167 -13.16 -19.51 7.37
CA ASP A 167 -14.03 -20.19 8.32
C ASP A 167 -15.52 -19.89 8.08
N GLY A 168 -15.80 -19.01 7.09
CA GLY A 168 -17.14 -18.60 6.72
C GLY A 168 -17.70 -17.45 7.54
N GLN A 169 -16.90 -16.84 8.42
CA GLN A 169 -17.30 -15.69 9.22
C GLN A 169 -17.32 -14.43 8.36
N LEU A 170 -18.37 -13.63 8.53
CA LEU A 170 -18.52 -12.33 7.87
C LEU A 170 -17.86 -11.23 8.67
N HIS A 171 -17.24 -10.29 7.96
CA HIS A 171 -16.58 -9.13 8.56
C HIS A 171 -16.98 -7.85 7.84
N ASP A 172 -17.12 -6.78 8.61
CA ASP A 172 -17.34 -5.45 8.08
C ASP A 172 -16.05 -4.92 7.47
N LEU A 173 -16.18 -4.18 6.36
CA LEU A 173 -15.06 -3.56 5.66
C LEU A 173 -15.18 -2.04 5.78
N ALA A 174 -14.17 -1.40 6.36
CA ALA A 174 -14.03 0.05 6.39
C ALA A 174 -13.36 0.55 5.11
N LEU A 175 -13.93 1.59 4.52
CA LEU A 175 -13.39 2.31 3.37
C LEU A 175 -12.87 3.66 3.84
N LEU A 176 -11.57 3.92 3.65
CA LEU A 176 -10.93 5.17 3.99
C LEU A 176 -10.38 5.82 2.73
N SER A 177 -10.32 7.14 2.69
CA SER A 177 -9.71 7.86 1.59
C SER A 177 -8.87 9.04 2.03
N HIS A 178 -7.96 9.44 1.16
CA HIS A 178 -7.10 10.61 1.31
C HIS A 178 -7.09 11.42 0.02
N ASP A 179 -7.32 12.73 0.14
CA ASP A 179 -7.25 13.69 -0.97
C ASP A 179 -5.78 14.12 -1.16
N VAL A 180 -5.11 13.51 -2.12
CA VAL A 180 -3.71 13.79 -2.47
C VAL A 180 -3.59 15.16 -3.13
N ALA A 181 -4.57 15.54 -3.96
CA ALA A 181 -4.56 16.81 -4.68
C ALA A 181 -4.67 18.01 -3.72
N ALA A 182 -5.49 17.91 -2.68
CA ALA A 182 -5.61 18.97 -1.68
C ALA A 182 -4.32 19.18 -0.89
N VAL A 183 -3.59 18.11 -0.57
CA VAL A 183 -2.27 18.21 0.10
C VAL A 183 -1.26 18.84 -0.83
N GLN A 184 -1.19 18.42 -2.09
CA GLN A 184 -0.28 18.99 -3.08
C GLN A 184 -0.54 20.49 -3.27
N SER A 185 -1.80 20.90 -3.40
CA SER A 185 -2.19 22.29 -3.55
C SER A 185 -1.78 23.15 -2.34
N ARG A 186 -1.92 22.61 -1.12
CA ARG A 186 -1.46 23.28 0.11
C ARG A 186 0.06 23.44 0.14
N LEU A 187 0.82 22.39 -0.18
CA LEU A 187 2.28 22.43 -0.24
C LEU A 187 2.77 23.48 -1.26
N GLN A 188 2.11 23.54 -2.42
CA GLN A 188 2.40 24.57 -3.43
C GLN A 188 2.08 25.97 -2.95
N ALA A 189 0.92 26.18 -2.30
CA ALA A 189 0.51 27.48 -1.79
C ALA A 189 1.44 28.00 -0.68
N TYR A 190 2.06 27.13 0.10
CA TYR A 190 3.03 27.50 1.14
C TYR A 190 4.49 27.54 0.66
N GLY A 191 4.75 27.34 -0.63
CA GLY A 191 6.11 27.35 -1.20
C GLY A 191 7.01 26.19 -0.76
N VAL A 192 6.44 25.16 -0.10
CA VAL A 192 7.19 24.02 0.44
C VAL A 192 7.57 23.03 -0.68
N SER A 193 6.89 23.08 -1.84
CA SER A 193 7.18 22.21 -2.99
C SER A 193 8.57 22.45 -3.60
N ASP A 194 9.16 23.64 -3.44
CA ASP A 194 10.48 23.96 -3.96
C ASP A 194 11.62 23.59 -3.00
N ALA A 195 11.31 23.35 -1.72
CA ALA A 195 12.29 22.95 -0.69
C ALA A 195 12.51 21.43 -0.64
N LEU A 196 11.67 20.65 -1.33
CA LEU A 196 11.74 19.18 -1.42
C LEU A 196 12.29 18.70 -2.79
N ARG A 197 12.77 19.63 -3.62
CA ARG A 197 13.44 19.34 -4.91
C ARG A 197 14.94 19.19 -4.78
#